data_dad447014157e785a4a1840fcd39ed8b
#
_entry.id   dad447014157e785a4a1840fcd39ed8b
#
_cell.length_a   1.000
_cell.length_b   1.000
_cell.length_c   1.000
_cell.angle_alpha   90.00
_cell.angle_beta   90.00
_cell.angle_gamma   90.00
#
_symmetry.space_group_name_H-M   'P 1'
#
loop_
_entity.id
_entity.type
_entity.pdbx_description
1 polymer ?
#
loop_
_entity_poly.entity_id
_entity_poly.type
_entity_poly.pdbx_seq_one_letter_code
_entity_poly.pdbx_strand_id
1 'polypeptide(L)'
;FDLDQTLYLFTSGRFEYSNKGYDITLDALAILNRKMKEAGSKKTVVMFFVTKQHYHSIDPEVLHSRAVLDEIRENCHAIEKEVGEHLFKASASSSDLQLPDLNAFVDEYWRMRLRRTVQTWKTKARPKVVTHLLKQEDDIIRNLHRTNLLNNPDDKVKVVYHPDFIVSTNPLFG
;
A
#
# COMPACT_ATOMS: atom_id res chain seq x y z
N PHE A 1 -2.28 4.98 -7.05
CA PHE A 1 -1.98 4.19 -8.25
C PHE A 1 -3.02 3.07 -8.42
N ASP A 2 -3.12 2.55 -9.65
CA ASP A 2 -4.07 1.50 -10.01
C ASP A 2 -3.43 0.13 -9.72
N LEU A 3 -4.09 -0.69 -8.89
CA LEU A 3 -3.58 -2.00 -8.50
C LEU A 3 -3.52 -2.97 -9.70
N ASP A 4 -4.48 -2.89 -10.62
CA ASP A 4 -4.55 -3.74 -11.81
C ASP A 4 -3.46 -3.40 -12.84
N GLN A 5 -2.88 -2.20 -12.76
CA GLN A 5 -1.76 -1.75 -13.58
C GLN A 5 -0.43 -1.76 -12.81
N THR A 6 -0.37 -2.49 -11.70
CA THR A 6 0.81 -2.53 -10.83
C THR A 6 1.51 -3.88 -10.92
N LEU A 7 2.81 -3.85 -11.21
CA LEU A 7 3.70 -5.00 -11.15
C LEU A 7 4.40 -5.02 -9.79
N TYR A 8 4.32 -6.15 -9.12
CA TYR A 8 4.99 -6.38 -7.84
C TYR A 8 6.23 -7.24 -8.05
N LEU A 9 7.37 -6.73 -7.60
CA LEU A 9 8.65 -7.41 -7.58
C LEU A 9 9.10 -7.57 -6.13
N PHE A 10 9.84 -8.62 -5.86
CA PHE A 10 10.22 -8.91 -4.50
C PHE A 10 11.57 -9.64 -4.45
N THR A 11 12.39 -9.27 -3.47
CA THR A 11 13.61 -10.02 -3.11
C THR A 11 13.67 -10.19 -1.61
N SER A 12 14.13 -11.35 -1.17
CA SER A 12 14.37 -11.62 0.26
C SER A 12 15.65 -12.38 0.49
N GLY A 13 16.21 -12.23 1.69
CA GLY A 13 17.41 -12.94 2.07
C GLY A 13 18.20 -12.24 3.17
N ARG A 14 19.42 -12.71 3.42
CA ARG A 14 20.35 -12.03 4.32
C ARG A 14 20.79 -10.72 3.71
N PHE A 15 21.10 -9.76 4.59
CA PHE A 15 21.66 -8.48 4.13
C PHE A 15 23.11 -8.69 3.68
N GLU A 16 23.28 -8.84 2.38
CA GLU A 16 24.56 -8.94 1.70
C GLU A 16 24.49 -8.05 0.47
N TYR A 17 24.71 -6.74 0.66
CA TYR A 17 24.36 -5.69 -0.29
C TYR A 17 24.82 -5.96 -1.74
N SER A 18 26.10 -6.18 -1.95
CA SER A 18 26.65 -6.45 -3.30
C SER A 18 26.48 -7.91 -3.72
N ASN A 19 26.64 -8.88 -2.80
CA ASN A 19 26.51 -10.31 -3.13
C ASN A 19 25.09 -10.69 -3.56
N LYS A 20 24.07 -9.99 -3.04
CA LYS A 20 22.67 -10.18 -3.42
C LYS A 20 22.24 -9.26 -4.59
N GLY A 21 23.15 -8.45 -5.09
CA GLY A 21 22.89 -7.55 -6.21
C GLY A 21 21.90 -6.44 -5.87
N TYR A 22 21.77 -6.04 -4.59
CA TYR A 22 20.89 -4.94 -4.21
C TYR A 22 21.31 -3.61 -4.84
N ASP A 23 22.62 -3.38 -4.95
CA ASP A 23 23.22 -2.24 -5.66
C ASP A 23 22.77 -2.16 -7.12
N ILE A 24 22.97 -3.23 -7.87
CA ILE A 24 22.57 -3.32 -9.29
C ILE A 24 21.05 -3.19 -9.43
N THR A 25 20.29 -3.84 -8.55
CA THR A 25 18.83 -3.78 -8.57
C THR A 25 18.32 -2.35 -8.34
N LEU A 26 18.86 -1.64 -7.36
CA LEU A 26 18.46 -0.26 -7.06
C LEU A 26 18.80 0.69 -8.19
N ASP A 27 19.98 0.54 -8.80
CA ASP A 27 20.38 1.34 -9.96
C ASP A 27 19.48 1.04 -11.18
N ALA A 28 19.16 -0.22 -11.42
CA ALA A 28 18.23 -0.62 -12.49
C ALA A 28 16.82 -0.05 -12.27
N LEU A 29 16.31 -0.08 -11.03
CA LEU A 29 15.02 0.50 -10.67
C LEU A 29 14.99 2.01 -10.86
N ALA A 30 16.07 2.72 -10.55
CA ALA A 30 16.18 4.16 -10.78
C ALA A 30 16.16 4.50 -12.28
N ILE A 31 16.87 3.71 -13.11
CA ILE A 31 16.84 3.84 -14.57
C ILE A 31 15.44 3.53 -15.10
N LEU A 32 14.81 2.47 -14.62
CA LEU A 32 13.43 2.09 -14.99
C LEU A 32 12.44 3.20 -14.66
N ASN A 33 12.51 3.77 -13.44
CA ASN A 33 11.65 4.87 -13.01
C ASN A 33 11.74 6.06 -13.96
N ARG A 34 12.96 6.45 -14.32
CA ARG A 34 13.19 7.53 -15.29
C ARG A 34 12.58 7.22 -16.65
N LYS A 35 12.87 6.04 -17.21
CA LYS A 35 12.33 5.62 -18.52
C LYS A 35 10.81 5.54 -18.54
N MET A 36 10.19 5.05 -17.44
CA MET A 36 8.74 4.98 -17.33
C MET A 36 8.10 6.39 -17.22
N LYS A 37 8.77 7.34 -16.56
CA LYS A 37 8.33 8.74 -16.51
C LYS A 37 8.41 9.37 -17.91
N GLU A 38 9.54 9.23 -18.61
CA GLU A 38 9.76 9.74 -19.96
C GLU A 38 8.76 9.18 -20.98
N ALA A 39 8.41 7.91 -20.85
CA ALA A 39 7.42 7.24 -21.70
C ALA A 39 5.95 7.55 -21.31
N GLY A 40 5.70 8.34 -20.27
CA GLY A 40 4.35 8.60 -19.78
C GLY A 40 3.59 7.34 -19.33
N SER A 41 4.29 6.31 -18.85
CA SER A 41 3.71 5.01 -18.49
C SER A 41 2.56 5.16 -17.48
N LYS A 42 1.45 4.46 -17.73
CA LYS A 42 0.34 4.33 -16.78
C LYS A 42 0.60 3.23 -15.73
N LYS A 43 1.55 2.33 -16.00
CA LYS A 43 1.90 1.25 -15.09
C LYS A 43 2.74 1.74 -13.92
N THR A 44 2.62 1.03 -12.81
CA THR A 44 3.43 1.21 -11.61
C THR A 44 4.23 -0.07 -11.35
N VAL A 45 5.43 0.06 -10.82
CA VAL A 45 6.22 -1.06 -10.31
C VAL A 45 6.44 -0.84 -8.82
N VAL A 46 6.19 -1.86 -8.01
CA VAL A 46 6.49 -1.84 -6.57
C VAL A 46 7.52 -2.92 -6.30
N MET A 47 8.67 -2.53 -5.77
CA MET A 47 9.76 -3.44 -5.41
C MET A 47 9.87 -3.56 -3.90
N PHE A 48 9.80 -4.79 -3.41
CA PHE A 48 9.98 -5.12 -1.99
C PHE A 48 11.39 -5.67 -1.75
N PHE A 49 12.12 -5.03 -0.85
CA PHE A 49 13.35 -5.55 -0.26
C PHE A 49 13.04 -6.05 1.14
N VAL A 50 13.12 -7.37 1.34
CA VAL A 50 12.88 -8.03 2.64
C VAL A 50 14.18 -8.65 3.11
N THR A 51 14.85 -8.01 4.06
CA THR A 51 16.16 -8.48 4.53
C THR A 51 16.40 -8.04 5.96
N LYS A 52 17.01 -8.93 6.77
CA LYS A 52 17.19 -8.65 8.18
C LYS A 52 18.25 -7.59 8.43
N GLN A 53 17.84 -6.53 9.14
CA GLN A 53 18.70 -5.46 9.61
C GLN A 53 18.35 -5.06 11.05
N HIS A 54 19.25 -4.33 11.70
CA HIS A 54 19.00 -3.84 13.07
C HIS A 54 18.11 -2.60 13.05
N TYR A 55 16.98 -2.70 13.73
CA TYR A 55 16.01 -1.61 13.87
C TYR A 55 15.61 -1.40 15.33
N HIS A 56 14.99 -0.27 15.64
CA HIS A 56 14.42 0.02 16.95
C HIS A 56 12.97 -0.46 17.07
N SER A 57 12.14 -0.07 16.11
CA SER A 57 10.71 -0.37 16.10
C SER A 57 10.14 -0.22 14.68
N ILE A 58 8.91 -0.64 14.48
CA ILE A 58 8.13 -0.25 13.29
C ILE A 58 7.94 1.27 13.31
N ASP A 59 8.02 1.91 12.14
CA ASP A 59 7.76 3.35 12.02
C ASP A 59 6.30 3.66 12.39
N PRO A 60 6.04 4.57 13.35
CA PRO A 60 4.68 4.91 13.75
C PRO A 60 3.78 5.41 12.61
N GLU A 61 4.34 6.09 11.60
CA GLU A 61 3.57 6.52 10.43
C GLU A 61 3.10 5.34 9.57
N VAL A 62 3.91 4.27 9.49
CA VAL A 62 3.53 3.03 8.80
C VAL A 62 2.41 2.33 9.54
N LEU A 63 2.51 2.20 10.87
CA LEU A 63 1.43 1.64 11.70
C LEU A 63 0.14 2.46 11.59
N HIS A 64 0.25 3.78 11.64
CA HIS A 64 -0.92 4.64 11.49
C HIS A 64 -1.54 4.50 10.08
N SER A 65 -0.73 4.39 9.03
CA SER A 65 -1.23 4.16 7.68
C SER A 65 -1.96 2.83 7.57
N ARG A 66 -1.45 1.77 8.21
CA ARG A 66 -2.14 0.49 8.30
C ARG A 66 -3.49 0.62 9.01
N ALA A 67 -3.53 1.28 10.17
CA ALA A 67 -4.76 1.49 10.92
C ALA A 67 -5.84 2.23 10.11
N VAL A 68 -5.46 3.25 9.33
CA VAL A 68 -6.41 3.95 8.44
C VAL A 68 -6.93 3.02 7.34
N LEU A 69 -6.08 2.17 6.76
CA LEU A 69 -6.50 1.20 5.76
C LEU A 69 -7.48 0.16 6.35
N ASP A 70 -7.21 -0.32 7.55
CA ASP A 70 -8.09 -1.25 8.25
C ASP A 70 -9.44 -0.59 8.58
N GLU A 71 -9.46 0.69 8.98
CA GLU A 71 -10.71 1.45 9.17
C GLU A 71 -11.50 1.59 7.85
N ILE A 72 -10.85 1.81 6.72
CA ILE A 72 -11.52 1.81 5.41
C ILE A 72 -12.19 0.45 5.15
N ARG A 73 -11.46 -0.65 5.40
CA ARG A 73 -11.97 -2.01 5.21
C ARG A 73 -13.18 -2.29 6.11
N GLU A 74 -13.10 -1.93 7.39
CA GLU A 74 -14.22 -2.07 8.34
C GLU A 74 -15.46 -1.28 7.90
N ASN A 75 -15.27 -0.05 7.45
CA ASN A 75 -16.37 0.77 6.91
C ASN A 75 -17.00 0.13 5.67
N CYS A 76 -16.19 -0.44 4.77
CA CYS A 76 -16.70 -1.16 3.60
C CYS A 76 -17.49 -2.40 3.99
N HIS A 77 -17.02 -3.21 4.94
CA HIS A 77 -17.75 -4.38 5.43
C HIS A 77 -19.07 -4.02 6.13
N ALA A 78 -19.10 -2.92 6.89
CA ALA A 78 -20.34 -2.46 7.51
C ALA A 78 -21.38 -2.05 6.44
N ILE A 79 -20.94 -1.33 5.39
CA ILE A 79 -21.81 -0.95 4.26
C ILE A 79 -22.28 -2.22 3.51
N GLU A 80 -21.39 -3.15 3.21
CA GLU A 80 -21.71 -4.41 2.53
C GLU A 80 -22.81 -5.17 3.27
N LYS A 81 -22.68 -5.30 4.59
CA LYS A 81 -23.67 -5.98 5.42
C LYS A 81 -25.04 -5.27 5.37
N GLU A 82 -25.05 -3.95 5.54
CA GLU A 82 -26.27 -3.16 5.55
C GLU A 82 -27.00 -3.22 4.19
N VAL A 83 -26.25 -3.03 3.11
CA VAL A 83 -26.79 -3.15 1.74
C VAL A 83 -27.33 -4.57 1.50
N GLY A 84 -26.63 -5.61 1.93
CA GLY A 84 -27.07 -6.99 1.80
C GLY A 84 -28.40 -7.27 2.55
N GLU A 85 -28.54 -6.79 3.79
CA GLU A 85 -29.76 -6.92 4.56
C GLU A 85 -30.97 -6.19 3.93
N HIS A 86 -30.75 -4.98 3.45
CA HIS A 86 -31.79 -4.20 2.78
C HIS A 86 -32.19 -4.82 1.43
N LEU A 87 -31.20 -5.27 0.64
CA LEU A 87 -31.46 -5.97 -0.60
C LEU A 87 -32.26 -7.25 -0.39
N PHE A 88 -31.92 -8.06 0.62
CA PHE A 88 -32.68 -9.26 0.96
C PHE A 88 -34.14 -8.92 1.31
N LYS A 89 -34.37 -7.94 2.18
CA LYS A 89 -35.73 -7.50 2.56
C LYS A 89 -36.51 -6.98 1.36
N ALA A 90 -35.92 -6.18 0.51
CA ALA A 90 -36.54 -5.63 -0.68
C ALA A 90 -36.93 -6.75 -1.68
N SER A 91 -36.01 -7.69 -1.92
CA SER A 91 -36.26 -8.82 -2.83
C SER A 91 -37.31 -9.79 -2.30
N ALA A 92 -37.34 -10.03 -1.00
CA ALA A 92 -38.35 -10.89 -0.38
C ALA A 92 -39.76 -10.27 -0.38
N SER A 93 -39.85 -8.95 -0.46
CA SER A 93 -41.13 -8.22 -0.43
C SER A 93 -41.64 -7.82 -1.81
N SER A 94 -40.81 -7.92 -2.86
CA SER A 94 -41.14 -7.49 -4.22
C SER A 94 -41.55 -8.69 -5.06
N SER A 95 -42.61 -8.49 -5.86
CA SER A 95 -42.97 -9.40 -6.95
C SER A 95 -42.21 -9.10 -8.25
N ASP A 96 -41.41 -8.04 -8.27
CA ASP A 96 -40.66 -7.59 -9.43
C ASP A 96 -39.19 -7.98 -9.30
N LEU A 97 -38.59 -8.53 -10.38
CA LEU A 97 -37.21 -9.02 -10.39
C LEU A 97 -36.16 -7.91 -10.66
N GLN A 98 -36.60 -6.64 -10.63
CA GLN A 98 -35.66 -5.53 -10.80
C GLN A 98 -34.86 -5.27 -9.52
N LEU A 99 -33.52 -5.20 -9.67
CA LEU A 99 -32.66 -4.82 -8.56
C LEU A 99 -32.89 -3.33 -8.21
N PRO A 100 -33.13 -3.03 -6.92
CA PRO A 100 -33.29 -1.64 -6.47
C PRO A 100 -31.96 -0.88 -6.56
N ASP A 101 -32.04 0.46 -6.47
CA ASP A 101 -30.84 1.29 -6.36
C ASP A 101 -30.09 1.01 -5.04
N LEU A 102 -28.96 0.30 -5.14
CA LEU A 102 -28.16 -0.09 -3.97
C LEU A 102 -27.60 1.13 -3.21
N ASN A 103 -27.45 2.28 -3.88
CA ASN A 103 -27.00 3.51 -3.21
C ASN A 103 -28.01 4.04 -2.19
N ALA A 104 -29.30 3.77 -2.40
CA ALA A 104 -30.36 4.16 -1.47
C ALA A 104 -30.29 3.37 -0.14
N PHE A 105 -29.62 2.20 -0.13
CA PHE A 105 -29.50 1.36 1.04
C PHE A 105 -28.29 1.68 1.93
N VAL A 106 -27.42 2.57 1.50
CA VAL A 106 -26.27 2.99 2.29
C VAL A 106 -26.67 4.15 3.21
N ASP A 107 -26.60 3.93 4.52
CA ASP A 107 -26.83 4.97 5.52
C ASP A 107 -25.85 6.15 5.32
N GLU A 108 -26.34 7.36 5.52
CA GLU A 108 -25.53 8.59 5.38
C GLU A 108 -24.37 8.61 6.36
N TYR A 109 -24.51 8.04 7.55
CA TYR A 109 -23.43 7.91 8.53
C TYR A 109 -22.22 7.15 7.94
N TRP A 110 -22.45 5.98 7.36
CA TRP A 110 -21.36 5.17 6.78
C TRP A 110 -20.76 5.84 5.54
N ARG A 111 -21.59 6.47 4.73
CA ARG A 111 -21.16 7.24 3.55
C ARG A 111 -20.20 8.37 3.95
N MET A 112 -20.58 9.14 4.97
CA MET A 112 -19.76 10.24 5.49
C MET A 112 -18.48 9.73 6.15
N ARG A 113 -18.58 8.66 6.94
CA ARG A 113 -17.42 8.06 7.61
C ARG A 113 -16.41 7.54 6.60
N LEU A 114 -16.85 6.76 5.60
CA LEU A 114 -15.96 6.25 4.55
C LEU A 114 -15.30 7.39 3.78
N ARG A 115 -16.08 8.43 3.40
CA ARG A 115 -15.52 9.60 2.71
C ARG A 115 -14.44 10.28 3.53
N ARG A 116 -14.65 10.49 4.83
CA ARG A 116 -13.69 11.10 5.74
C ARG A 116 -12.41 10.26 5.85
N THR A 117 -12.52 8.95 6.06
CA THR A 117 -11.38 8.05 6.20
C THR A 117 -10.57 7.97 4.90
N VAL A 118 -11.25 7.88 3.74
CA VAL A 118 -10.60 7.92 2.42
C VAL A 118 -9.91 9.26 2.18
N GLN A 119 -10.52 10.38 2.60
CA GLN A 119 -9.88 11.69 2.52
C GLN A 119 -8.60 11.74 3.38
N THR A 120 -8.66 11.25 4.61
CA THR A 120 -7.48 11.13 5.48
C THR A 120 -6.38 10.29 4.82
N TRP A 121 -6.74 9.17 4.20
CA TRP A 121 -5.81 8.33 3.46
C TRP A 121 -5.12 9.08 2.30
N LYS A 122 -5.92 9.81 1.50
CA LYS A 122 -5.43 10.54 0.32
C LYS A 122 -4.57 11.76 0.64
N THR A 123 -4.81 12.43 1.77
CA THR A 123 -4.08 13.64 2.16
C THR A 123 -2.76 13.35 2.87
N LYS A 124 -2.49 12.09 3.20
CA LYS A 124 -1.23 11.72 3.83
C LYS A 124 -0.05 11.88 2.88
N ALA A 125 1.07 12.17 3.51
CA ALA A 125 2.38 12.21 2.86
C ALA A 125 2.65 10.93 2.06
N ARG A 126 3.61 11.02 1.13
CA ARG A 126 4.10 9.90 0.33
C ARG A 126 4.35 8.65 1.19
N PRO A 127 4.14 7.45 0.63
CA PRO A 127 4.39 6.21 1.34
C PRO A 127 5.86 6.13 1.79
N LYS A 128 6.08 5.72 3.03
CA LYS A 128 7.44 5.49 3.54
C LYS A 128 8.13 4.42 2.71
N VAL A 129 9.41 4.64 2.44
CA VAL A 129 10.26 3.65 1.77
C VAL A 129 10.62 2.54 2.75
N VAL A 130 10.94 2.90 3.99
CA VAL A 130 11.35 1.97 5.05
C VAL A 130 10.22 1.78 6.04
N THR A 131 9.93 0.53 6.36
CA THR A 131 8.84 0.18 7.28
C THR A 131 9.20 0.31 8.76
N HIS A 132 10.49 0.45 9.08
CA HIS A 132 10.99 0.49 10.46
C HIS A 132 11.97 1.64 10.67
N LEU A 133 12.16 2.03 11.91
CA LEU A 133 13.21 2.95 12.33
C LEU A 133 14.51 2.18 12.49
N LEU A 134 15.42 2.28 11.52
CA LEU A 134 16.71 1.61 11.56
C LEU A 134 17.61 2.21 12.64
N LYS A 135 18.49 1.37 13.22
CA LYS A 135 19.51 1.84 14.18
C LYS A 135 20.57 2.70 13.53
N GLN A 136 20.86 2.44 12.27
CA GLN A 136 21.81 3.20 11.46
C GLN A 136 21.40 3.11 9.99
N GLU A 137 21.80 4.10 9.23
CA GLU A 137 21.59 4.12 7.79
C GLU A 137 22.49 3.09 7.11
N ASP A 138 21.91 2.24 6.27
CA ASP A 138 22.59 1.18 5.52
C ASP A 138 22.78 1.54 4.03
N ASP A 139 23.43 0.63 3.29
CA ASP A 139 23.74 0.85 1.89
C ASP A 139 22.49 0.94 1.00
N ILE A 140 21.39 0.25 1.33
CA ILE A 140 20.11 0.36 0.62
C ILE A 140 19.59 1.79 0.76
N ILE A 141 19.53 2.31 1.98
CA ILE A 141 19.02 3.68 2.23
C ILE A 141 19.91 4.71 1.54
N ARG A 142 21.23 4.59 1.65
CA ARG A 142 22.16 5.51 0.98
C ARG A 142 21.97 5.51 -0.54
N ASN A 143 21.78 4.33 -1.15
CA ASN A 143 21.53 4.26 -2.58
C ASN A 143 20.19 4.87 -2.99
N LEU A 144 19.11 4.62 -2.22
CA LEU A 144 17.79 5.20 -2.46
C LEU A 144 17.83 6.75 -2.39
N HIS A 145 18.57 7.31 -1.44
CA HIS A 145 18.81 8.77 -1.36
C HIS A 145 19.62 9.26 -2.57
N ARG A 146 20.71 8.58 -2.93
CA ARG A 146 21.56 8.92 -4.07
C ARG A 146 20.78 8.96 -5.39
N THR A 147 19.89 8.00 -5.58
CA THR A 147 19.08 7.86 -6.81
C THR A 147 17.77 8.64 -6.76
N ASN A 148 17.45 9.29 -5.65
CA ASN A 148 16.17 9.96 -5.38
C ASN A 148 14.95 9.06 -5.60
N LEU A 149 15.08 7.76 -5.32
CA LEU A 149 14.00 6.78 -5.42
C LEU A 149 13.29 6.66 -4.06
N LEU A 150 12.54 7.70 -3.70
CA LEU A 150 11.98 7.91 -2.37
C LEU A 150 10.44 7.89 -2.35
N ASN A 151 9.81 7.18 -3.27
CA ASN A 151 8.35 7.11 -3.41
C ASN A 151 7.69 8.46 -3.67
N ASN A 152 8.36 9.37 -4.41
CA ASN A 152 7.77 10.65 -4.78
C ASN A 152 6.45 10.45 -5.54
N PRO A 153 5.50 11.40 -5.51
CA PRO A 153 4.18 11.23 -6.13
C PRO A 153 4.25 10.85 -7.62
N ASP A 154 5.20 11.39 -8.36
CA ASP A 154 5.44 11.18 -9.78
C ASP A 154 6.25 9.90 -10.09
N ASP A 155 6.84 9.23 -9.08
CA ASP A 155 7.60 8.00 -9.29
C ASP A 155 6.69 6.87 -9.79
N LYS A 156 7.11 6.23 -10.88
CA LYS A 156 6.47 5.04 -11.45
C LYS A 156 6.99 3.75 -10.81
N VAL A 157 8.16 3.81 -10.19
CA VAL A 157 8.73 2.75 -9.39
C VAL A 157 8.66 3.17 -7.92
N LYS A 158 8.03 2.35 -7.11
CA LYS A 158 7.93 2.50 -5.66
C LYS A 158 8.78 1.42 -5.00
N VAL A 159 9.37 1.76 -3.87
CA VAL A 159 10.22 0.84 -3.11
C VAL A 159 9.65 0.68 -1.70
N VAL A 160 9.63 -0.55 -1.24
CA VAL A 160 9.34 -0.92 0.15
C VAL A 160 10.52 -1.70 0.69
N TYR A 161 11.20 -1.13 1.67
CA TYR A 161 12.27 -1.78 2.40
C TYR A 161 11.77 -2.24 3.76
N HIS A 162 11.71 -3.56 3.95
CA HIS A 162 11.30 -4.20 5.20
C HIS A 162 12.50 -4.87 5.84
N PRO A 163 13.04 -4.33 6.96
CA PRO A 163 14.29 -4.79 7.57
C PRO A 163 14.10 -5.97 8.53
N ASP A 164 13.11 -6.81 8.29
CA ASP A 164 12.91 -8.07 9.02
C ASP A 164 12.29 -9.13 8.10
N PHE A 165 12.21 -10.37 8.59
CA PHE A 165 11.50 -11.41 7.88
C PHE A 165 10.00 -11.31 8.10
N ILE A 166 9.22 -11.63 7.08
CA ILE A 166 7.77 -11.66 7.16
C ILE A 166 7.35 -12.97 7.82
N VAL A 167 6.73 -12.87 8.98
CA VAL A 167 6.15 -13.99 9.71
C VAL A 167 4.64 -13.77 9.86
N SER A 168 3.88 -14.83 10.09
CA SER A 168 2.41 -14.77 10.18
C SER A 168 1.89 -13.85 11.29
N THR A 169 2.70 -13.56 12.29
CA THR A 169 2.37 -12.64 13.39
C THR A 169 2.84 -11.20 13.15
N ASN A 170 3.36 -10.89 11.96
CA ASN A 170 3.85 -9.56 11.66
C ASN A 170 2.68 -8.56 11.58
N PRO A 171 2.68 -7.48 12.38
CA PRO A 171 1.55 -6.54 12.44
C PRO A 171 1.33 -5.74 11.15
N LEU A 172 2.26 -5.77 10.19
CA LEU A 172 2.11 -5.10 8.90
C LEU A 172 1.53 -6.01 7.80
N PHE A 173 1.69 -7.33 7.92
CA PHE A 173 1.34 -8.30 6.88
C PHE A 173 0.41 -9.42 7.36
N GLY A 174 0.22 -9.53 8.67
CA GLY A 174 -0.69 -10.50 9.30
C GLY A 174 -2.15 -10.12 9.26
#